data_3765e9ce9dd3f85650b9ecb3c2633aba
#
_entry.id   3765e9ce9dd3f85650b9ecb3c2633aba
#
_cell.length_a   1.000
_cell.length_b   1.000
_cell.length_c   1.000
_cell.angle_alpha   90.00
_cell.angle_beta   90.00
_cell.angle_gamma   90.00
#
_symmetry.space_group_name_H-M   'P 1'
#
loop_
_entity.id
_entity.type
_entity.pdbx_description
1 polymer ?
#
loop_
_entity_poly.entity_id
_entity_poly.type
_entity_poly.pdbx_seq_one_letter_code
_entity_poly.pdbx_strand_id
1 'polypeptide(L)'
;MVLRVRGDGAGKGERKSGRPKSDPADAEVAARQVLARVNLSKPKDQSGWTEELRQLMIARGRLVQATSAMINAAKSLIVTAPEDLRRSLEGLSRKNLRNALSTLDPAAGGIVMALGSLGKAWDLQDREADAIEERMKRVLEANAPALLAIYGCGTVTAAALAVAGGGNPERLKSEAEFASLCGVAPLLASSGKTERHRLNRGGDRRANRALYQIAVTRMSYDQRTKDYVGKRKRDGKSKKEAIRCLKRYIAREVFRALRNPFETKGPSWKDLRPARQALGITLVEAGKALNVGFQKVSYAETGRLMNVQFLEEYDAW
;
A
#
# COMPACT_ATOMS: atom_id res chain seq x y z
N MET A 1 8.99 -18.29 -26.01
CA MET A 1 9.57 -17.26 -25.14
C MET A 1 9.03 -15.91 -25.63
N VAL A 2 8.15 -15.27 -24.84
CA VAL A 2 7.57 -13.97 -25.20
C VAL A 2 8.52 -12.88 -24.68
N LEU A 3 9.04 -12.05 -25.57
CA LEU A 3 9.85 -10.89 -25.24
C LEU A 3 8.98 -9.64 -25.30
N ARG A 4 9.06 -8.81 -24.25
CA ARG A 4 8.36 -7.53 -24.22
C ARG A 4 9.35 -6.41 -24.55
N VAL A 5 9.03 -5.63 -25.57
CA VAL A 5 9.76 -4.41 -25.88
C VAL A 5 9.39 -3.34 -24.85
N ARG A 6 10.39 -2.77 -24.18
CA ARG A 6 10.14 -1.59 -23.35
C ARG A 6 9.76 -0.42 -24.24
N GLY A 7 8.56 0.08 -24.07
CA GLY A 7 8.15 1.38 -24.59
C GLY A 7 8.82 2.51 -23.81
N ASP A 8 10.16 2.52 -23.78
CA ASP A 8 10.91 3.60 -23.16
C ASP A 8 10.86 4.79 -24.08
N GLY A 9 10.15 5.83 -23.70
CA GLY A 9 10.41 7.18 -24.17
C GLY A 9 10.78 7.44 -25.65
N ALA A 10 11.11 6.41 -26.41
CA ALA A 10 11.38 6.43 -27.84
C ALA A 10 10.24 7.09 -28.63
N GLY A 11 9.02 6.94 -28.13
CA GLY A 11 7.87 7.65 -28.68
C GLY A 11 7.92 9.18 -28.62
N LYS A 12 8.88 9.79 -27.88
CA LYS A 12 9.06 11.25 -27.94
C LYS A 12 10.07 11.69 -29.01
N GLY A 13 11.05 10.86 -29.33
CA GLY A 13 12.02 11.12 -30.39
C GLY A 13 11.39 10.91 -31.78
N GLU A 14 10.66 9.80 -31.95
CA GLU A 14 10.00 9.45 -33.23
C GLU A 14 8.72 10.24 -33.50
N ARG A 15 8.07 10.83 -32.48
CA ARG A 15 6.98 11.81 -32.73
C ARG A 15 7.40 13.04 -33.55
N LYS A 16 8.69 13.26 -33.72
CA LYS A 16 9.21 14.28 -34.65
C LYS A 16 9.14 13.86 -36.10
N SER A 17 8.86 12.59 -36.41
CA SER A 17 8.78 12.08 -37.78
C SER A 17 7.43 12.33 -38.50
N GLY A 18 6.47 12.99 -37.84
CA GLY A 18 5.18 13.32 -38.46
C GLY A 18 4.23 12.14 -38.69
N ARG A 19 4.60 10.91 -38.31
CA ARG A 19 3.74 9.73 -38.46
C ARG A 19 2.61 9.73 -37.43
N PRO A 20 1.35 9.51 -37.87
CA PRO A 20 0.23 9.39 -36.94
C PRO A 20 0.43 8.16 -36.05
N LYS A 21 0.01 8.25 -34.78
CA LYS A 21 -0.01 7.11 -33.87
C LYS A 21 -1.06 6.10 -34.37
N SER A 22 -0.61 4.91 -34.72
CA SER A 22 -1.47 3.79 -35.13
C SER A 22 -0.89 2.47 -34.64
N ASP A 23 -1.75 1.48 -34.39
CA ASP A 23 -1.33 0.16 -33.94
C ASP A 23 -0.33 -0.52 -34.92
N PRO A 24 -0.47 -0.39 -36.26
CA PRO A 24 0.54 -0.90 -37.21
C PRO A 24 1.91 -0.22 -37.03
N ALA A 25 1.96 1.10 -36.82
CA ALA A 25 3.21 1.81 -36.64
C ALA A 25 3.88 1.43 -35.32
N ASP A 26 3.13 1.28 -34.22
CA ASP A 26 3.63 0.82 -32.94
C ASP A 26 4.14 -0.65 -33.02
N ALA A 27 3.45 -1.51 -33.79
CA ALA A 27 3.88 -2.88 -34.05
C ALA A 27 5.17 -2.94 -34.89
N GLU A 28 5.31 -2.10 -35.92
CA GLU A 28 6.54 -2.01 -36.74
C GLU A 28 7.75 -1.58 -35.88
N VAL A 29 7.57 -0.55 -35.04
CA VAL A 29 8.63 -0.11 -34.13
C VAL A 29 9.00 -1.22 -33.13
N ALA A 30 8.01 -1.92 -32.58
CA ALA A 30 8.26 -3.06 -31.71
C ALA A 30 9.03 -4.18 -32.42
N ALA A 31 8.65 -4.54 -33.65
CA ALA A 31 9.33 -5.55 -34.46
C ALA A 31 10.79 -5.16 -34.74
N ARG A 32 11.03 -3.92 -35.15
CA ARG A 32 12.39 -3.40 -35.39
C ARG A 32 13.26 -3.44 -34.14
N GLN A 33 12.72 -3.11 -32.99
CA GLN A 33 13.43 -3.17 -31.70
C GLN A 33 13.80 -4.62 -31.33
N VAL A 34 12.90 -5.57 -31.59
CA VAL A 34 13.18 -7.01 -31.38
C VAL A 34 14.29 -7.48 -32.31
N LEU A 35 14.23 -7.15 -33.59
CA LEU A 35 15.24 -7.51 -34.57
C LEU A 35 16.61 -6.91 -34.24
N ALA A 36 16.64 -5.67 -33.79
CA ALA A 36 17.86 -4.99 -33.34
C ALA A 36 18.37 -5.49 -31.99
N ARG A 37 17.63 -6.36 -31.29
CA ARG A 37 17.94 -6.86 -29.93
C ARG A 37 18.23 -5.75 -28.92
N VAL A 38 17.67 -4.57 -29.13
CA VAL A 38 17.87 -3.40 -28.26
C VAL A 38 16.81 -3.40 -27.15
N ASN A 39 17.28 -3.29 -25.89
CA ASN A 39 16.42 -3.13 -24.71
C ASN A 39 15.33 -4.21 -24.52
N LEU A 40 15.62 -5.44 -24.92
CA LEU A 40 14.72 -6.57 -24.67
C LEU A 40 14.72 -6.91 -23.19
N SER A 41 13.57 -6.89 -22.55
CA SER A 41 13.39 -7.30 -21.16
C SER A 41 12.43 -8.49 -21.08
N LYS A 42 12.66 -9.38 -20.12
CA LYS A 42 11.68 -10.43 -19.81
C LYS A 42 10.34 -9.79 -19.43
N PRO A 43 9.21 -10.27 -19.97
CA PRO A 43 7.91 -9.77 -19.56
C PRO A 43 7.65 -10.09 -18.10
N LYS A 44 6.79 -9.30 -17.47
CA LYS A 44 6.29 -9.60 -16.13
C LYS A 44 5.45 -10.88 -16.20
N ASP A 45 5.78 -11.84 -15.34
CA ASP A 45 4.94 -13.01 -15.15
C ASP A 45 3.61 -12.59 -14.49
N GLN A 46 2.50 -13.00 -15.10
CA GLN A 46 1.14 -12.74 -14.66
C GLN A 46 0.43 -14.05 -14.31
N SER A 47 1.16 -14.98 -13.70
CA SER A 47 0.65 -16.27 -13.23
C SER A 47 0.92 -16.48 -11.74
N GLY A 48 0.46 -17.60 -11.22
CA GLY A 48 0.71 -18.03 -9.84
C GLY A 48 0.15 -17.06 -8.78
N TRP A 49 0.80 -17.04 -7.65
CA TRP A 49 0.35 -16.29 -6.47
C TRP A 49 0.25 -14.78 -6.65
N THR A 50 1.07 -14.18 -7.51
CA THR A 50 0.99 -12.73 -7.78
C THR A 50 -0.22 -12.37 -8.62
N GLU A 51 -0.65 -13.27 -9.50
CA GLU A 51 -1.89 -13.09 -10.26
C GLU A 51 -3.11 -13.30 -9.36
N GLU A 52 -3.09 -14.28 -8.46
CA GLU A 52 -4.12 -14.45 -7.43
C GLU A 52 -4.27 -13.15 -6.60
N LEU A 53 -3.18 -12.57 -6.11
CA LEU A 53 -3.22 -11.29 -5.41
C LEU A 53 -3.81 -10.16 -6.26
N ARG A 54 -3.48 -10.10 -7.54
CA ARG A 54 -4.03 -9.09 -8.46
C ARG A 54 -5.54 -9.20 -8.59
N GLN A 55 -6.07 -10.41 -8.72
CA GLN A 55 -7.50 -10.70 -8.83
C GLN A 55 -8.22 -10.33 -7.52
N LEU A 56 -7.69 -10.77 -6.38
CA LEU A 56 -8.21 -10.45 -5.05
C LEU A 56 -8.23 -8.93 -4.80
N MET A 57 -7.17 -8.21 -5.18
CA MET A 57 -7.10 -6.76 -5.06
C MET A 57 -8.16 -6.05 -5.92
N ILE A 58 -8.48 -6.58 -7.11
CA ILE A 58 -9.53 -6.02 -7.97
C ILE A 58 -10.88 -6.20 -7.29
N ALA A 59 -11.21 -7.41 -6.84
CA ALA A 59 -12.46 -7.71 -6.16
C ALA A 59 -12.64 -6.84 -4.90
N ARG A 60 -11.64 -6.87 -4.00
CA ARG A 60 -11.65 -6.04 -2.79
C ARG A 60 -11.81 -4.55 -3.10
N GLY A 61 -11.12 -4.07 -4.12
CA GLY A 61 -11.21 -2.66 -4.52
C GLY A 61 -12.61 -2.25 -4.96
N ARG A 62 -13.36 -3.14 -5.62
CA ARG A 62 -14.76 -2.91 -6.02
C ARG A 62 -15.69 -2.88 -4.81
N LEU A 63 -15.53 -3.82 -3.87
CA LEU A 63 -16.31 -3.85 -2.64
C LEU A 63 -16.11 -2.56 -1.82
N VAL A 64 -14.86 -2.13 -1.61
CA VAL A 64 -14.54 -0.89 -0.89
C VAL A 64 -15.11 0.36 -1.60
N GLN A 65 -15.08 0.38 -2.93
CA GLN A 65 -15.67 1.48 -3.71
C GLN A 65 -17.20 1.52 -3.56
N ALA A 66 -17.85 0.38 -3.63
CA ALA A 66 -19.29 0.27 -3.46
C ALA A 66 -19.70 0.63 -2.02
N THR A 67 -18.97 0.16 -1.00
CA THR A 67 -19.18 0.58 0.40
C THR A 67 -19.11 2.12 0.54
N SER A 68 -18.14 2.75 -0.10
CA SER A 68 -18.01 4.22 -0.04
C SER A 68 -19.24 4.94 -0.65
N ALA A 69 -19.78 4.41 -1.74
CA ALA A 69 -20.99 4.94 -2.35
C ALA A 69 -22.22 4.78 -1.43
N MET A 70 -22.36 3.61 -0.78
CA MET A 70 -23.44 3.35 0.18
C MET A 70 -23.37 4.27 1.40
N ILE A 71 -22.17 4.50 1.95
CA ILE A 71 -21.98 5.44 3.07
C ILE A 71 -22.41 6.85 2.67
N ASN A 72 -22.02 7.30 1.49
CA ASN A 72 -22.39 8.63 1.03
C ASN A 72 -23.89 8.76 0.78
N ALA A 73 -24.52 7.74 0.20
CA ALA A 73 -25.98 7.71 0.02
C ALA A 73 -26.71 7.71 1.37
N ALA A 74 -26.29 6.87 2.33
CA ALA A 74 -26.87 6.84 3.66
C ALA A 74 -26.75 8.19 4.37
N LYS A 75 -25.58 8.83 4.33
CA LYS A 75 -25.38 10.16 4.91
C LYS A 75 -26.27 11.22 4.27
N SER A 76 -26.46 11.16 2.96
CA SER A 76 -27.37 12.08 2.25
C SER A 76 -28.83 11.90 2.70
N LEU A 77 -29.28 10.66 2.86
CA LEU A 77 -30.65 10.37 3.35
C LEU A 77 -30.84 10.79 4.82
N ILE A 78 -29.81 10.61 5.66
CA ILE A 78 -29.86 11.03 7.09
C ILE A 78 -30.12 12.54 7.21
N VAL A 79 -29.56 13.36 6.31
CA VAL A 79 -29.76 14.84 6.33
C VAL A 79 -31.23 15.21 6.20
N THR A 80 -32.01 14.44 5.41
CA THR A 80 -33.44 14.69 5.15
C THR A 80 -34.35 13.82 6.00
N ALA A 81 -33.81 13.02 6.92
CA ALA A 81 -34.59 12.13 7.78
C ALA A 81 -35.37 12.92 8.85
N PRO A 82 -36.47 12.34 9.39
CA PRO A 82 -37.13 12.88 10.57
C PRO A 82 -36.17 13.14 11.70
N GLU A 83 -36.44 14.19 12.49
CA GLU A 83 -35.49 14.72 13.49
C GLU A 83 -35.02 13.65 14.49
N ASP A 84 -35.92 12.82 15.00
CA ASP A 84 -35.58 11.78 15.99
C ASP A 84 -34.64 10.74 15.39
N LEU A 85 -34.89 10.31 14.15
CA LEU A 85 -34.03 9.36 13.45
C LEU A 85 -32.65 10.00 13.16
N ARG A 86 -32.65 11.27 12.70
CA ARG A 86 -31.40 12.01 12.44
C ARG A 86 -30.56 12.10 13.69
N ARG A 87 -31.13 12.52 14.83
CA ARG A 87 -30.41 12.62 16.11
C ARG A 87 -29.82 11.29 16.58
N SER A 88 -30.54 10.19 16.37
CA SER A 88 -30.07 8.86 16.76
C SER A 88 -28.84 8.38 15.97
N LEU A 89 -28.64 8.91 14.74
CA LEU A 89 -27.57 8.50 13.83
C LEU A 89 -26.43 9.53 13.74
N GLU A 90 -26.66 10.76 14.21
CA GLU A 90 -25.69 11.84 14.13
C GLU A 90 -24.48 11.58 15.07
N GLY A 91 -23.28 11.95 14.62
CA GLY A 91 -22.06 11.81 15.42
C GLY A 91 -21.55 10.38 15.61
N LEU A 92 -22.24 9.38 15.11
CA LEU A 92 -21.80 7.99 15.23
C LEU A 92 -20.49 7.74 14.46
N SER A 93 -19.60 6.97 15.07
CA SER A 93 -18.43 6.45 14.37
C SER A 93 -18.85 5.57 13.17
N ARG A 94 -17.95 5.41 12.18
CA ARG A 94 -18.23 4.58 11.00
C ARG A 94 -18.78 3.18 11.36
N LYS A 95 -18.19 2.52 12.36
CA LYS A 95 -18.62 1.20 12.83
C LYS A 95 -20.00 1.23 13.46
N ASN A 96 -20.23 2.20 14.35
CA ASN A 96 -21.51 2.34 15.05
C ASN A 96 -22.64 2.71 14.09
N LEU A 97 -22.38 3.62 13.12
CA LEU A 97 -23.34 3.97 12.09
C LEU A 97 -23.73 2.76 11.24
N ARG A 98 -22.75 1.95 10.78
CA ARG A 98 -23.06 0.73 10.04
C ARG A 98 -23.94 -0.21 10.83
N ASN A 99 -23.61 -0.46 12.09
CA ASN A 99 -24.39 -1.33 12.97
C ASN A 99 -25.81 -0.79 13.18
N ALA A 100 -25.93 0.50 13.51
CA ALA A 100 -27.25 1.13 13.69
C ALA A 100 -28.10 1.02 12.41
N LEU A 101 -27.55 1.30 11.25
CA LEU A 101 -28.28 1.19 9.98
C LEU A 101 -28.69 -0.25 9.67
N SER A 102 -27.82 -1.23 9.88
CA SER A 102 -28.09 -2.64 9.55
C SER A 102 -29.17 -3.27 10.43
N THR A 103 -29.45 -2.68 11.59
CA THR A 103 -30.46 -3.15 12.56
C THR A 103 -31.79 -2.41 12.46
N LEU A 104 -31.94 -1.43 11.57
CA LEU A 104 -33.20 -0.71 11.37
C LEU A 104 -34.30 -1.67 10.89
N ASP A 105 -35.49 -1.52 11.48
CA ASP A 105 -36.65 -2.31 11.08
C ASP A 105 -37.24 -1.82 9.75
N PRO A 106 -37.27 -2.67 8.70
CA PRO A 106 -37.80 -2.31 7.41
C PRO A 106 -39.30 -1.98 7.43
N ALA A 107 -40.03 -2.48 8.43
CA ALA A 107 -41.48 -2.25 8.56
C ALA A 107 -41.82 -0.81 9.00
N ALA A 108 -40.86 -0.07 9.52
CA ALA A 108 -41.07 1.30 10.03
C ALA A 108 -41.24 2.40 8.95
N GLY A 109 -41.21 2.04 7.65
CA GLY A 109 -41.50 2.98 6.56
C GLY A 109 -40.31 3.33 5.65
N GLY A 110 -40.59 4.12 4.60
CA GLY A 110 -39.75 4.30 3.42
C GLY A 110 -38.29 4.68 3.67
N ILE A 111 -38.02 5.72 4.47
CA ILE A 111 -36.61 6.14 4.73
C ILE A 111 -35.88 5.16 5.64
N VAL A 112 -36.56 4.56 6.61
CA VAL A 112 -35.97 3.57 7.52
C VAL A 112 -35.62 2.30 6.74
N MET A 113 -36.49 1.84 5.86
CA MET A 113 -36.22 0.73 4.95
C MET A 113 -35.03 1.02 4.02
N ALA A 114 -34.97 2.22 3.44
CA ALA A 114 -33.87 2.61 2.56
C ALA A 114 -32.52 2.63 3.30
N LEU A 115 -32.47 3.24 4.48
CA LEU A 115 -31.28 3.28 5.33
C LEU A 115 -30.88 1.88 5.81
N GLY A 116 -31.82 1.05 6.23
CA GLY A 116 -31.59 -0.32 6.64
C GLY A 116 -31.02 -1.18 5.51
N SER A 117 -31.54 -1.03 4.28
CA SER A 117 -31.02 -1.74 3.10
C SER A 117 -29.58 -1.34 2.78
N LEU A 118 -29.28 -0.03 2.81
CA LEU A 118 -27.90 0.45 2.63
C LEU A 118 -26.96 -0.05 3.74
N GLY A 119 -27.44 -0.08 4.99
CA GLY A 119 -26.66 -0.58 6.12
C GLY A 119 -26.33 -2.07 6.01
N LYS A 120 -27.31 -2.90 5.63
CA LYS A 120 -27.11 -4.35 5.42
C LYS A 120 -26.15 -4.63 4.25
N ALA A 121 -26.33 -3.92 3.15
CA ALA A 121 -25.46 -4.05 2.00
C ALA A 121 -24.01 -3.60 2.31
N TRP A 122 -23.86 -2.50 3.07
CA TRP A 122 -22.56 -2.05 3.56
C TRP A 122 -21.89 -3.09 4.44
N ASP A 123 -22.61 -3.64 5.44
CA ASP A 123 -22.07 -4.66 6.33
C ASP A 123 -21.61 -5.92 5.58
N LEU A 124 -22.41 -6.40 4.63
CA LEU A 124 -22.03 -7.53 3.78
C LEU A 124 -20.75 -7.25 3.00
N GLN A 125 -20.65 -6.08 2.38
CA GLN A 125 -19.47 -5.75 1.57
C GLN A 125 -18.20 -5.53 2.39
N ASP A 126 -18.31 -4.96 3.59
CA ASP A 126 -17.17 -4.84 4.50
C ASP A 126 -16.68 -6.25 4.89
N ARG A 127 -17.58 -7.17 5.26
CA ARG A 127 -17.21 -8.57 5.58
C ARG A 127 -16.54 -9.31 4.43
N GLU A 128 -17.07 -9.18 3.23
CA GLU A 128 -16.45 -9.78 2.04
C GLU A 128 -15.08 -9.17 1.73
N ALA A 129 -14.92 -7.85 1.88
CA ALA A 129 -13.65 -7.18 1.69
C ALA A 129 -12.59 -7.63 2.73
N ASP A 130 -13.01 -7.84 3.98
CA ASP A 130 -12.15 -8.34 5.06
C ASP A 130 -11.75 -9.81 4.81
N ALA A 131 -12.68 -10.65 4.36
CA ALA A 131 -12.39 -12.06 4.01
C ALA A 131 -11.37 -12.15 2.85
N ILE A 132 -11.51 -11.29 1.84
CA ILE A 132 -10.54 -11.21 0.74
C ILE A 132 -9.18 -10.72 1.27
N GLU A 133 -9.14 -9.73 2.15
CA GLU A 133 -7.88 -9.25 2.74
C GLU A 133 -7.17 -10.34 3.54
N GLU A 134 -7.91 -11.13 4.30
CA GLU A 134 -7.34 -12.27 5.04
C GLU A 134 -6.80 -13.35 4.09
N ARG A 135 -7.47 -13.61 2.96
CA ARG A 135 -6.93 -14.50 1.91
C ARG A 135 -5.64 -13.94 1.32
N MET A 136 -5.61 -12.65 1.01
CA MET A 136 -4.40 -11.97 0.51
C MET A 136 -3.24 -12.08 1.50
N LYS A 137 -3.53 -11.94 2.79
CA LYS A 137 -2.53 -12.07 3.86
C LYS A 137 -1.94 -13.48 3.88
N ARG A 138 -2.76 -14.53 3.86
CA ARG A 138 -2.27 -15.92 3.79
C ARG A 138 -1.40 -16.19 2.56
N VAL A 139 -1.80 -15.68 1.39
CA VAL A 139 -0.99 -15.80 0.18
C VAL A 139 0.38 -15.12 0.33
N LEU A 140 0.42 -13.94 0.95
CA LEU A 140 1.68 -13.22 1.20
C LEU A 140 2.55 -13.93 2.25
N GLU A 141 1.97 -14.45 3.31
CA GLU A 141 2.68 -15.21 4.35
C GLU A 141 3.33 -16.46 3.78
N ALA A 142 2.66 -17.13 2.85
CA ALA A 142 3.19 -18.33 2.19
C ALA A 142 4.28 -18.04 1.14
N ASN A 143 4.26 -16.87 0.48
CA ASN A 143 5.11 -16.62 -0.69
C ASN A 143 6.08 -15.46 -0.55
N ALA A 144 5.79 -14.47 0.29
CA ALA A 144 6.62 -13.27 0.46
C ALA A 144 6.47 -12.64 1.86
N PRO A 145 6.71 -13.39 2.95
CA PRO A 145 6.59 -12.87 4.32
C PRO A 145 7.51 -11.66 4.57
N ALA A 146 8.64 -11.56 3.89
CA ALA A 146 9.55 -10.41 3.99
C ALA A 146 8.89 -9.09 3.63
N LEU A 147 7.88 -9.06 2.73
CA LEU A 147 7.11 -7.85 2.43
C LEU A 147 6.24 -7.41 3.61
N LEU A 148 5.65 -8.36 4.32
CA LEU A 148 4.83 -8.10 5.51
C LEU A 148 5.69 -7.67 6.71
N ALA A 149 6.96 -8.05 6.75
CA ALA A 149 7.93 -7.64 7.75
C ALA A 149 8.39 -6.19 7.58
N ILE A 150 8.19 -5.59 6.41
CA ILE A 150 8.51 -4.17 6.17
C ILE A 150 7.59 -3.29 6.99
N TYR A 151 8.16 -2.44 7.84
CA TYR A 151 7.39 -1.53 8.67
C TYR A 151 6.47 -0.59 7.88
N GLY A 152 5.22 -0.53 8.31
CA GLY A 152 4.18 0.25 7.64
C GLY A 152 3.64 -0.38 6.36
N CYS A 153 4.07 -1.61 6.03
CA CYS A 153 3.59 -2.37 4.89
C CYS A 153 2.50 -3.36 5.31
N GLY A 154 1.25 -2.94 5.32
CA GLY A 154 0.11 -3.82 5.56
C GLY A 154 -0.22 -4.70 4.35
N THR A 155 -1.15 -5.64 4.52
CA THR A 155 -1.54 -6.66 3.52
C THR A 155 -1.80 -6.07 2.13
N VAL A 156 -2.62 -5.03 2.04
CA VAL A 156 -2.99 -4.40 0.75
C VAL A 156 -1.80 -3.72 0.08
N THR A 157 -0.92 -3.08 0.86
CA THR A 157 0.30 -2.44 0.33
C THR A 157 1.32 -3.47 -0.12
N ALA A 158 1.52 -4.55 0.65
CA ALA A 158 2.38 -5.67 0.29
C ALA A 158 1.91 -6.35 -1.00
N ALA A 159 0.61 -6.63 -1.13
CA ALA A 159 0.03 -7.19 -2.33
C ALA A 159 0.24 -6.30 -3.56
N ALA A 160 0.02 -4.98 -3.42
CA ALA A 160 0.26 -4.04 -4.53
C ALA A 160 1.72 -4.05 -5.00
N LEU A 161 2.66 -4.14 -4.08
CA LEU A 161 4.10 -4.18 -4.38
C LEU A 161 4.52 -5.54 -4.96
N ALA A 162 3.98 -6.65 -4.45
CA ALA A 162 4.19 -7.98 -5.00
C ALA A 162 3.66 -8.08 -6.43
N VAL A 163 2.44 -7.61 -6.68
CA VAL A 163 1.85 -7.56 -8.04
C VAL A 163 2.68 -6.68 -8.97
N ALA A 164 3.23 -5.56 -8.51
CA ALA A 164 4.11 -4.73 -9.34
C ALA A 164 5.42 -5.47 -9.70
N GLY A 165 6.01 -6.18 -8.75
CA GLY A 165 7.17 -7.05 -8.97
C GLY A 165 6.88 -8.17 -9.96
N GLY A 166 5.71 -8.80 -9.86
CA GLY A 166 5.32 -9.98 -10.64
C GLY A 166 5.88 -11.28 -10.07
N GLY A 167 5.48 -12.42 -10.66
CA GLY A 167 5.94 -13.74 -10.26
C GLY A 167 7.43 -13.98 -10.55
N ASN A 168 8.06 -13.13 -11.34
CA ASN A 168 9.47 -13.19 -11.73
C ASN A 168 10.22 -11.89 -11.39
N PRO A 169 10.39 -11.54 -10.11
CA PRO A 169 11.05 -10.29 -9.71
C PRO A 169 12.52 -10.20 -10.12
N GLU A 170 13.16 -11.33 -10.43
CA GLU A 170 14.53 -11.41 -10.93
C GLU A 170 14.71 -10.73 -12.30
N ARG A 171 13.63 -10.51 -13.07
CA ARG A 171 13.64 -9.72 -14.30
C ARG A 171 14.06 -8.26 -14.08
N LEU A 172 13.90 -7.76 -12.86
CA LEU A 172 14.34 -6.44 -12.45
C LEU A 172 15.80 -6.54 -12.00
N LYS A 173 16.71 -6.01 -12.79
CA LYS A 173 18.15 -6.16 -12.59
C LYS A 173 18.67 -5.36 -11.39
N SER A 174 17.98 -4.26 -11.04
CA SER A 174 18.44 -3.35 -10.01
C SER A 174 17.30 -2.68 -9.25
N GLU A 175 17.61 -2.16 -8.06
CA GLU A 175 16.69 -1.32 -7.29
C GLU A 175 16.28 -0.03 -8.03
N ALA A 176 17.13 0.46 -8.94
CA ALA A 176 16.83 1.62 -9.75
C ALA A 176 15.73 1.31 -10.79
N GLU A 177 15.74 0.12 -11.37
CA GLU A 177 14.68 -0.34 -12.27
C GLU A 177 13.35 -0.51 -11.53
N PHE A 178 13.38 -1.09 -10.33
CA PHE A 178 12.17 -1.21 -9.51
C PHE A 178 11.63 0.17 -9.10
N ALA A 179 12.50 1.11 -8.71
CA ALA A 179 12.08 2.46 -8.39
C ALA A 179 11.50 3.20 -9.61
N SER A 180 12.02 2.96 -10.80
CA SER A 180 11.47 3.49 -12.05
C SER A 180 10.09 2.87 -12.33
N LEU A 181 9.96 1.55 -12.16
CA LEU A 181 8.68 0.84 -12.28
C LEU A 181 7.62 1.42 -11.33
N CYS A 182 7.98 1.74 -10.10
CA CYS A 182 7.09 2.34 -9.11
C CYS A 182 6.88 3.86 -9.30
N GLY A 183 7.53 4.48 -10.29
CA GLY A 183 7.44 5.94 -10.51
C GLY A 183 8.07 6.78 -9.39
N VAL A 184 9.07 6.23 -8.67
CA VAL A 184 9.78 6.93 -7.58
C VAL A 184 11.23 7.23 -7.89
N ALA A 185 11.72 6.84 -9.07
CA ALA A 185 13.03 7.26 -9.53
C ALA A 185 13.04 8.78 -9.79
N PRO A 186 14.09 9.50 -9.35
CA PRO A 186 14.22 10.92 -9.63
C PRO A 186 14.46 11.13 -11.14
N LEU A 187 13.72 12.06 -11.75
CA LEU A 187 13.97 12.52 -13.11
C LEU A 187 14.74 13.83 -13.03
N LEU A 188 15.92 13.86 -13.62
CA LEU A 188 16.70 15.10 -13.73
C LEU A 188 15.92 16.15 -14.53
N ALA A 189 15.86 17.33 -14.01
CA ALA A 189 15.28 18.52 -14.64
C ALA A 189 16.22 19.69 -14.38
N SER A 190 17.43 19.60 -14.95
CA SER A 190 18.41 20.66 -14.89
C SER A 190 18.25 21.62 -16.07
N SER A 191 18.35 22.89 -15.79
CA SER A 191 18.57 23.91 -16.79
C SER A 191 19.64 24.87 -16.26
N GLY A 192 20.78 24.95 -16.95
CA GLY A 192 21.90 25.80 -16.57
C GLY A 192 22.45 25.51 -15.17
N LYS A 193 22.45 26.50 -14.30
CA LYS A 193 23.05 26.41 -12.94
C LYS A 193 22.19 25.73 -11.88
N THR A 194 21.00 25.22 -12.21
CA THR A 194 20.07 24.66 -11.22
C THR A 194 19.81 23.17 -11.46
N GLU A 195 20.30 22.31 -10.58
CA GLU A 195 19.92 20.90 -10.57
C GLU A 195 18.64 20.69 -9.74
N ARG A 196 17.57 20.29 -10.40
CA ARG A 196 16.32 19.88 -9.76
C ARG A 196 15.86 18.53 -10.25
N HIS A 197 15.11 17.85 -9.42
CA HIS A 197 14.45 16.59 -9.79
C HIS A 197 12.94 16.83 -9.90
N ARG A 198 12.38 16.51 -11.07
CA ARG A 198 10.92 16.53 -11.27
C ARG A 198 10.28 15.21 -10.90
N LEU A 199 8.97 15.28 -10.66
CA LEU A 199 8.15 14.09 -10.41
C LEU A 199 8.13 13.16 -11.63
N ASN A 200 8.45 11.88 -11.41
CA ASN A 200 8.18 10.85 -12.40
C ASN A 200 6.67 10.54 -12.40
N ARG A 201 5.99 10.87 -13.51
CA ARG A 201 4.56 10.57 -13.70
C ARG A 201 4.32 9.21 -14.38
N GLY A 202 5.37 8.54 -14.83
CA GLY A 202 5.34 7.18 -15.33
C GLY A 202 5.37 6.15 -14.22
N GLY A 203 5.22 4.89 -14.57
CA GLY A 203 5.29 3.78 -13.64
C GLY A 203 3.93 3.34 -13.09
N ASP A 204 3.97 2.32 -12.24
CA ASP A 204 2.78 1.72 -11.63
C ASP A 204 2.21 2.63 -10.54
N ARG A 205 0.99 3.13 -10.77
CA ARG A 205 0.31 4.04 -9.83
C ARG A 205 -0.08 3.35 -8.52
N ARG A 206 -0.38 2.04 -8.54
CA ARG A 206 -0.75 1.28 -7.34
C ARG A 206 0.48 1.07 -6.47
N ALA A 207 1.62 0.69 -7.07
CA ALA A 207 2.89 0.59 -6.36
C ALA A 207 3.35 1.95 -5.80
N ASN A 208 3.20 3.02 -6.57
CA ASN A 208 3.51 4.39 -6.09
C ASN A 208 2.68 4.78 -4.88
N ARG A 209 1.37 4.47 -4.91
CA ARG A 209 0.45 4.71 -3.79
C ARG A 209 0.80 3.85 -2.58
N ALA A 210 1.17 2.58 -2.78
CA ALA A 210 1.61 1.69 -1.71
C ALA A 210 2.86 2.24 -0.99
N LEU A 211 3.89 2.66 -1.74
CA LEU A 211 5.07 3.31 -1.19
C LEU A 211 4.75 4.62 -0.46
N TYR A 212 3.76 5.37 -0.94
CA TYR A 212 3.29 6.59 -0.26
C TYR A 212 2.61 6.26 1.07
N GLN A 213 1.77 5.23 1.12
CA GLN A 213 1.11 4.81 2.37
C GLN A 213 2.13 4.37 3.43
N ILE A 214 3.13 3.56 3.04
CA ILE A 214 4.23 3.18 3.92
C ILE A 214 4.96 4.43 4.44
N ALA A 215 5.27 5.38 3.56
CA ALA A 215 5.95 6.61 3.95
C ALA A 215 5.13 7.44 4.95
N VAL A 216 3.82 7.58 4.74
CA VAL A 216 2.93 8.32 5.66
C VAL A 216 2.83 7.62 7.01
N THR A 217 2.66 6.30 7.04
CA THR A 217 2.65 5.52 8.27
C THR A 217 3.94 5.71 9.05
N ARG A 218 5.11 5.59 8.41
CA ARG A 218 6.41 5.81 9.05
C ARG A 218 6.57 7.24 9.57
N MET A 219 6.14 8.24 8.82
CA MET A 219 6.19 9.63 9.27
C MET A 219 5.35 9.89 10.52
N SER A 220 4.29 9.12 10.73
CA SER A 220 3.41 9.26 11.90
C SER A 220 3.97 8.56 13.14
N TYR A 221 4.63 7.41 12.96
CA TYR A 221 4.94 6.51 14.08
C TYR A 221 6.43 6.18 14.24
N ASP A 222 7.28 6.32 13.20
CA ASP A 222 8.70 5.98 13.26
C ASP A 222 9.56 7.23 13.50
N GLN A 223 10.30 7.25 14.62
CA GLN A 223 11.14 8.39 15.01
C GLN A 223 12.28 8.64 14.02
N ARG A 224 12.93 7.58 13.53
CA ARG A 224 14.02 7.70 12.53
C ARG A 224 13.53 8.39 11.24
N THR A 225 12.31 8.05 10.81
CA THR A 225 11.68 8.70 9.65
C THR A 225 11.32 10.16 9.93
N LYS A 226 10.83 10.47 11.14
CA LYS A 226 10.56 11.86 11.54
C LYS A 226 11.83 12.70 11.51
N ASP A 227 12.93 12.18 12.07
CA ASP A 227 14.22 12.86 12.11
C ASP A 227 14.79 13.08 10.70
N TYR A 228 14.70 12.03 9.84
CA TYR A 228 15.08 12.15 8.44
C TYR A 228 14.30 13.24 7.70
N VAL A 229 12.98 13.26 7.84
CA VAL A 229 12.13 14.28 7.21
C VAL A 229 12.42 15.68 7.78
N GLY A 230 12.67 15.78 9.09
CA GLY A 230 13.10 17.02 9.75
C GLY A 230 14.42 17.54 9.17
N LYS A 231 15.42 16.65 9.00
CA LYS A 231 16.69 17.00 8.36
C LYS A 231 16.47 17.51 6.94
N ARG A 232 15.67 16.79 6.12
CA ARG A 232 15.40 17.21 4.73
C ARG A 232 14.69 18.56 4.62
N LYS A 233 13.83 18.90 5.59
CA LYS A 233 13.22 20.23 5.67
C LYS A 233 14.24 21.31 5.99
N ARG A 234 15.18 21.06 6.92
CA ARG A 234 16.30 21.98 7.21
C ARG A 234 17.20 22.17 5.99
N ASP A 235 17.38 21.12 5.17
CA ASP A 235 18.08 21.21 3.87
C ASP A 235 17.28 21.98 2.78
N GLY A 236 16.20 22.68 3.13
CA GLY A 236 15.39 23.50 2.22
C GLY A 236 14.41 22.72 1.35
N LYS A 237 14.18 21.42 1.63
CA LYS A 237 13.22 20.62 0.87
C LYS A 237 11.79 20.76 1.42
N SER A 238 10.82 20.86 0.52
CA SER A 238 9.40 20.80 0.89
C SER A 238 9.03 19.42 1.46
N LYS A 239 7.92 19.35 2.22
CA LYS A 239 7.38 18.06 2.72
C LYS A 239 7.17 17.05 1.60
N LYS A 240 6.67 17.50 0.43
CA LYS A 240 6.42 16.63 -0.74
C LYS A 240 7.74 16.08 -1.31
N GLU A 241 8.80 16.85 -1.31
CA GLU A 241 10.14 16.41 -1.76
C GLU A 241 10.76 15.41 -0.77
N ALA A 242 10.66 15.68 0.53
CA ALA A 242 11.11 14.74 1.55
C ALA A 242 10.40 13.38 1.45
N ILE A 243 9.07 13.37 1.21
CA ILE A 243 8.32 12.14 0.97
C ILE A 243 8.80 11.42 -0.30
N ARG A 244 9.12 12.14 -1.38
CA ARG A 244 9.67 11.52 -2.60
C ARG A 244 11.01 10.83 -2.33
N CYS A 245 11.88 11.48 -1.59
CA CYS A 245 13.14 10.86 -1.16
C CYS A 245 12.90 9.62 -0.30
N LEU A 246 12.00 9.71 0.69
CA LEU A 246 11.66 8.59 1.56
C LEU A 246 11.11 7.39 0.77
N LYS A 247 10.19 7.61 -0.17
CA LYS A 247 9.67 6.55 -1.04
C LYS A 247 10.77 5.83 -1.83
N ARG A 248 11.83 6.51 -2.22
CA ARG A 248 12.96 5.90 -2.91
C ARG A 248 13.73 4.93 -2.00
N TYR A 249 13.89 5.28 -0.70
CA TYR A 249 14.49 4.38 0.29
C TYR A 249 13.59 3.18 0.56
N ILE A 250 12.28 3.40 0.74
CA ILE A 250 11.32 2.31 0.93
C ILE A 250 11.31 1.36 -0.28
N ALA A 251 11.36 1.90 -1.50
CA ALA A 251 11.45 1.08 -2.71
C ALA A 251 12.69 0.17 -2.73
N ARG A 252 13.81 0.61 -2.14
CA ARG A 252 15.03 -0.21 -1.99
C ARG A 252 14.79 -1.38 -1.03
N GLU A 253 14.15 -1.13 0.10
CA GLU A 253 13.79 -2.19 1.06
C GLU A 253 12.83 -3.21 0.43
N VAL A 254 11.79 -2.72 -0.24
CA VAL A 254 10.82 -3.56 -0.96
C VAL A 254 11.49 -4.40 -2.05
N PHE A 255 12.41 -3.82 -2.82
CA PHE A 255 13.14 -4.56 -3.84
C PHE A 255 13.95 -5.73 -3.24
N ARG A 256 14.61 -5.51 -2.10
CA ARG A 256 15.33 -6.58 -1.38
C ARG A 256 14.37 -7.67 -0.91
N ALA A 257 13.23 -7.31 -0.32
CA ALA A 257 12.22 -8.25 0.14
C ALA A 257 11.60 -9.06 -1.02
N LEU A 258 11.44 -8.46 -2.21
CA LEU A 258 10.99 -9.19 -3.40
C LEU A 258 12.02 -10.17 -3.93
N ARG A 259 13.31 -9.85 -3.79
CA ARG A 259 14.42 -10.72 -4.22
C ARG A 259 14.70 -11.84 -3.22
N ASN A 260 14.46 -11.59 -1.95
CA ASN A 260 14.66 -12.52 -0.85
C ASN A 260 13.36 -12.64 -0.02
N PRO A 261 12.33 -13.28 -0.58
CA PRO A 261 10.97 -13.19 -0.02
C PRO A 261 10.81 -13.82 1.36
N PHE A 262 11.72 -14.70 1.77
CA PHE A 262 11.71 -15.38 3.08
C PHE A 262 12.73 -14.83 4.08
N GLU A 263 13.57 -13.88 3.65
CA GLU A 263 14.57 -13.26 4.53
C GLU A 263 13.95 -12.10 5.31
N THR A 264 13.58 -12.33 6.56
CA THR A 264 13.15 -11.28 7.48
C THR A 264 14.34 -10.79 8.30
N LYS A 265 14.62 -9.48 8.29
CA LYS A 265 15.68 -8.88 9.09
C LYS A 265 15.13 -8.29 10.38
N GLY A 266 15.75 -8.69 11.50
CA GLY A 266 15.46 -8.18 12.84
C GLY A 266 14.26 -8.85 13.51
N PRO A 267 14.06 -8.56 14.81
CA PRO A 267 12.95 -9.12 15.57
C PRO A 267 11.62 -8.71 14.93
N SER A 268 10.77 -9.70 14.72
CA SER A 268 9.43 -9.47 14.21
C SER A 268 8.56 -8.99 15.36
N TRP A 269 8.06 -7.76 15.28
CA TRP A 269 7.09 -7.27 16.27
C TRP A 269 5.85 -8.19 16.39
N LYS A 270 5.57 -9.04 15.38
CA LYS A 270 4.47 -10.00 15.40
C LYS A 270 4.71 -11.16 16.37
N ASP A 271 5.98 -11.48 16.62
CA ASP A 271 6.36 -12.60 17.47
C ASP A 271 6.46 -12.18 18.94
N LEU A 272 6.65 -10.88 19.23
CA LEU A 272 6.79 -10.33 20.58
C LEU A 272 5.57 -10.60 21.46
N ARG A 273 4.35 -10.41 20.92
CA ARG A 273 3.12 -10.66 21.69
C ARG A 273 2.90 -12.14 22.01
N PRO A 274 3.00 -13.07 21.04
CA PRO A 274 2.93 -14.50 21.34
C PRO A 274 4.00 -14.96 22.31
N ALA A 275 5.25 -14.49 22.16
CA ALA A 275 6.35 -14.81 23.08
C ALA A 275 6.04 -14.37 24.51
N ARG A 276 5.66 -13.11 24.73
CA ARG A 276 5.27 -12.60 26.05
C ARG A 276 4.10 -13.40 26.66
N GLN A 277 3.08 -13.70 25.86
CA GLN A 277 1.91 -14.45 26.32
C GLN A 277 2.25 -15.89 26.69
N ALA A 278 3.16 -16.52 25.97
CA ALA A 278 3.65 -17.86 26.28
C ALA A 278 4.39 -17.90 27.64
N LEU A 279 5.03 -16.80 28.01
CA LEU A 279 5.66 -16.62 29.34
C LEU A 279 4.67 -16.24 30.45
N GLY A 280 3.39 -16.07 30.14
CA GLY A 280 2.36 -15.65 31.10
C GLY A 280 2.50 -14.19 31.58
N ILE A 281 3.31 -13.38 30.92
CA ILE A 281 3.63 -12.01 31.35
C ILE A 281 2.58 -11.04 30.81
N THR A 282 2.09 -10.14 31.68
CA THR A 282 1.14 -9.09 31.28
C THR A 282 1.86 -7.91 30.61
N LEU A 283 1.11 -7.07 29.88
CA LEU A 283 1.65 -5.83 29.29
C LEU A 283 2.22 -4.87 30.36
N VAL A 284 1.63 -4.87 31.56
CA VAL A 284 2.06 -4.00 32.66
C VAL A 284 3.39 -4.48 33.24
N GLU A 285 3.54 -5.79 33.41
CA GLU A 285 4.80 -6.40 33.92
C GLU A 285 5.93 -6.20 32.89
N ALA A 286 5.67 -6.46 31.62
CA ALA A 286 6.64 -6.18 30.55
C ALA A 286 7.03 -4.70 30.51
N GLY A 287 6.07 -3.79 30.66
CA GLY A 287 6.33 -2.36 30.73
C GLY A 287 7.22 -1.96 31.93
N LYS A 288 6.98 -2.56 33.10
CA LYS A 288 7.81 -2.34 34.30
C LYS A 288 9.23 -2.86 34.08
N ALA A 289 9.40 -4.07 33.55
CA ALA A 289 10.70 -4.69 33.32
C ALA A 289 11.54 -3.89 32.31
N LEU A 290 10.90 -3.39 31.25
CA LEU A 290 11.55 -2.58 30.22
C LEU A 290 11.62 -1.08 30.57
N ASN A 291 11.22 -0.70 31.79
CA ASN A 291 11.15 0.70 32.24
C ASN A 291 10.39 1.63 31.28
N VAL A 292 9.25 1.17 30.76
CA VAL A 292 8.37 1.93 29.85
C VAL A 292 6.90 1.76 30.24
N GLY A 293 6.03 2.66 29.76
CA GLY A 293 4.59 2.50 29.92
C GLY A 293 4.06 1.29 29.13
N PHE A 294 3.07 0.58 29.68
CA PHE A 294 2.45 -0.60 29.03
C PHE A 294 1.90 -0.29 27.62
N GLN A 295 1.48 0.97 27.38
CA GLN A 295 1.05 1.40 26.03
C GLN A 295 2.19 1.32 25.02
N LYS A 296 3.44 1.61 25.41
CA LYS A 296 4.60 1.50 24.53
C LYS A 296 4.86 0.05 24.13
N VAL A 297 4.71 -0.88 25.08
CA VAL A 297 4.79 -2.32 24.81
C VAL A 297 3.68 -2.76 23.86
N SER A 298 2.43 -2.39 24.16
CA SER A 298 1.28 -2.70 23.30
C SER A 298 1.44 -2.11 21.88
N TYR A 299 2.00 -0.92 21.75
CA TYR A 299 2.26 -0.32 20.45
C TYR A 299 3.40 -1.02 19.69
N ALA A 300 4.41 -1.53 20.40
CA ALA A 300 5.44 -2.36 19.79
C ALA A 300 4.85 -3.68 19.29
N GLU A 301 4.08 -4.39 20.08
CA GLU A 301 3.43 -5.67 19.71
C GLU A 301 2.38 -5.54 18.61
N THR A 302 1.82 -4.35 18.39
CA THR A 302 0.83 -4.09 17.33
C THR A 302 1.44 -3.42 16.10
N GLY A 303 2.77 -3.24 16.08
CA GLY A 303 3.47 -2.54 15.00
C GLY A 303 3.15 -1.06 14.89
N ARG A 304 2.56 -0.46 15.93
CA ARG A 304 2.28 0.99 16.00
C ARG A 304 3.48 1.81 16.44
N LEU A 305 4.37 1.21 17.21
CA LEU A 305 5.63 1.81 17.62
C LEU A 305 6.78 0.94 17.12
N MET A 306 7.59 1.47 16.20
CA MET A 306 8.78 0.79 15.70
C MET A 306 10.01 1.64 15.97
N ASN A 307 10.40 1.68 17.20
CA ASN A 307 11.77 1.99 17.57
C ASN A 307 12.55 0.67 17.48
N VAL A 308 13.42 0.52 16.48
CA VAL A 308 14.20 -0.72 16.24
C VAL A 308 14.98 -1.08 17.50
N GLN A 309 15.63 -0.11 18.13
CA GLN A 309 16.36 -0.32 19.37
C GLN A 309 15.45 -0.87 20.47
N PHE A 310 14.24 -0.33 20.65
CA PHE A 310 13.30 -0.82 21.64
C PHE A 310 12.77 -2.22 21.30
N LEU A 311 12.58 -2.53 20.02
CA LEU A 311 12.17 -3.88 19.60
C LEU A 311 13.28 -4.90 19.85
N GLU A 312 14.54 -4.53 19.60
CA GLU A 312 15.71 -5.37 19.92
C GLU A 312 15.86 -5.58 21.42
N GLU A 313 15.67 -4.52 22.23
CA GLU A 313 15.65 -4.60 23.70
C GLU A 313 14.51 -5.49 24.21
N TYR A 314 13.34 -5.40 23.58
CA TYR A 314 12.17 -6.19 23.97
C TYR A 314 12.28 -7.65 23.54
N ASP A 315 12.84 -7.93 22.38
CA ASP A 315 13.07 -9.29 21.89
C ASP A 315 14.18 -10.02 22.68
N ALA A 316 15.14 -9.26 23.15
CA ALA A 316 16.23 -9.78 24.00
C ALA A 316 15.83 -10.03 25.44
N TRP A 317 14.76 -9.38 25.92
CA TRP A 317 14.23 -9.52 27.28
C TRP A 317 13.33 -10.76 27.40
#